data_063de0acdeb24b65773e0cc9724661be
#
_entry.id   063de0acdeb24b65773e0cc9724661be
#
_cell.length_a   1.000
_cell.length_b   1.000
_cell.length_c   1.000
_cell.angle_alpha   90.00
_cell.angle_beta   90.00
_cell.angle_gamma   90.00
#
_symmetry.space_group_name_H-M   'P 1'
#
loop_
_entity.id
_entity.type
_entity.pdbx_description
1 polymer ?
#
loop_
_entity_poly.entity_id
_entity_poly.type
_entity_poly.pdbx_seq_one_letter_code
_entity_poly.pdbx_strand_id
1 'polypeptide(L)'
;LVGSEMCIRDSIGINPERLRFRQHMDNEMAHYASDCWDTEIHTSYGWIECVGCADRSAFDLTMHSQRTKHDLMVQEPLKEPKVYQKYVPTINKKVLGPFFKKNAKVIEDTILSMGQECLQKMQGDLESSGKAPLQANNETFEVTKEHVQIEYKTIKESVRNFIPNVIEPSFGLGRIFYALLEHSFWAREEDKERGVLSLPPLVAPFKVLIVPISSNEQLSPMARDISKKLRSLNIASRIDDSNATIGRRYARNDELGTPFACTIDFASVSKGTITLRERDTTLQRIGTVDQVIDVVARLCSGRLDWNGACQILPAYTGTQDVEAEK
;
A
#
# COMPACT_ATOMS: atom_id res chain seq x y z
N LEU A 1 -6.51 -2.27 -6.43
CA LEU A 1 -6.63 -1.02 -7.18
C LEU A 1 -7.38 0.06 -6.39
N VAL A 2 -8.59 -0.23 -5.88
CA VAL A 2 -9.40 0.74 -5.11
C VAL A 2 -8.62 1.30 -3.89
N GLY A 3 -7.83 0.47 -3.20
CA GLY A 3 -6.99 0.92 -2.09
C GLY A 3 -5.87 1.89 -2.53
N SER A 4 -5.27 1.65 -3.70
CA SER A 4 -4.23 2.54 -4.26
C SER A 4 -4.81 3.89 -4.69
N GLU A 5 -6.01 3.88 -5.26
CA GLU A 5 -6.74 5.11 -5.63
C GLU A 5 -7.02 5.98 -4.41
N MET A 6 -7.58 5.41 -3.35
CA MET A 6 -7.84 6.14 -2.10
C MET A 6 -6.57 6.78 -1.53
N CYS A 7 -5.44 6.06 -1.52
CA CYS A 7 -4.18 6.60 -1.03
C CYS A 7 -3.65 7.75 -1.89
N ILE A 8 -3.70 7.62 -3.22
CA ILE A 8 -3.15 8.61 -4.15
C ILE A 8 -4.06 9.84 -4.23
N ARG A 9 -5.36 9.63 -4.40
CA ARG A 9 -6.35 10.71 -4.52
C ARG A 9 -6.59 11.42 -3.19
N ASP A 10 -7.04 10.68 -2.18
CA ASP A 10 -7.59 11.26 -0.97
C ASP A 10 -6.51 11.62 0.06
N SER A 11 -5.37 10.91 0.05
CA SER A 11 -4.34 11.12 1.06
C SER A 11 -3.26 12.10 0.63
N ILE A 12 -2.81 12.06 -0.62
CA ILE A 12 -1.69 12.89 -1.08
C ILE A 12 -2.11 14.06 -1.99
N GLY A 13 -3.36 14.13 -2.45
CA GLY A 13 -3.90 15.30 -3.15
C GLY A 13 -3.70 15.32 -4.66
N ILE A 14 -3.57 14.17 -5.30
CA ILE A 14 -3.60 14.08 -6.77
C ILE A 14 -5.02 14.41 -7.27
N ASN A 15 -5.13 15.26 -8.28
CA ASN A 15 -6.40 15.63 -8.89
C ASN A 15 -7.08 14.37 -9.50
N PRO A 16 -8.28 13.98 -9.04
CA PRO A 16 -8.98 12.81 -9.54
C PRO A 16 -9.36 12.89 -11.02
N GLU A 17 -9.55 14.08 -11.58
CA GLU A 17 -9.85 14.28 -13.00
C GLU A 17 -8.62 14.01 -13.89
N ARG A 18 -7.44 13.97 -13.30
CA ARG A 18 -6.16 13.66 -13.94
C ARG A 18 -5.61 12.28 -13.56
N LEU A 19 -6.47 11.37 -13.09
CA LEU A 19 -6.12 10.01 -12.70
C LEU A 19 -7.00 9.03 -13.46
N ARG A 20 -6.41 7.96 -14.00
CA ARG A 20 -7.16 6.88 -14.66
C ARG A 20 -6.55 5.52 -14.37
N PHE A 21 -7.35 4.48 -14.57
CA PHE A 21 -6.90 3.10 -14.59
C PHE A 21 -6.90 2.58 -16.02
N ARG A 22 -5.85 1.87 -16.38
CA ARG A 22 -5.69 1.25 -17.69
C ARG A 22 -5.34 -0.23 -17.52
N GLN A 23 -6.15 -1.10 -18.09
CA GLN A 23 -5.82 -2.51 -18.20
C GLN A 23 -4.86 -2.74 -19.37
N HIS A 24 -3.88 -3.61 -19.18
CA HIS A 24 -3.01 -4.04 -20.27
C HIS A 24 -3.77 -4.88 -21.27
N MET A 25 -3.45 -4.70 -22.55
CA MET A 25 -3.93 -5.60 -23.59
C MET A 25 -3.08 -6.88 -23.62
N ASP A 26 -3.60 -7.94 -24.23
CA ASP A 26 -2.94 -9.26 -24.30
C ASP A 26 -1.51 -9.19 -24.85
N ASN A 27 -1.25 -8.28 -25.80
CA ASN A 27 0.06 -8.08 -26.43
C ASN A 27 1.03 -7.22 -25.60
N GLU A 28 0.56 -6.58 -24.54
CA GLU A 28 1.36 -5.79 -23.59
C GLU A 28 1.64 -6.57 -22.31
N MET A 29 0.91 -7.66 -22.09
CA MET A 29 0.99 -8.45 -20.87
C MET A 29 2.37 -9.07 -20.69
N ALA A 30 2.94 -8.96 -19.50
CA ALA A 30 4.16 -9.67 -19.15
C ALA A 30 3.90 -11.19 -19.10
N HIS A 31 4.89 -12.00 -19.51
CA HIS A 31 4.74 -13.46 -19.61
C HIS A 31 4.38 -14.17 -18.29
N TYR A 32 4.59 -13.53 -17.16
CA TYR A 32 4.28 -14.04 -15.83
C TYR A 32 2.93 -13.56 -15.30
N ALA A 33 2.30 -12.59 -15.93
CA ALA A 33 1.06 -12.00 -15.49
C ALA A 33 -0.15 -12.59 -16.23
N SER A 34 -1.19 -12.89 -15.48
CA SER A 34 -2.52 -13.26 -16.01
C SER A 34 -3.41 -12.05 -16.22
N ASP A 35 -3.15 -10.96 -15.49
CA ASP A 35 -3.81 -9.66 -15.62
C ASP A 35 -2.89 -8.56 -15.09
N CYS A 36 -2.99 -7.36 -15.65
CA CYS A 36 -2.21 -6.21 -15.21
C CYS A 36 -2.98 -4.91 -15.41
N TRP A 37 -2.96 -4.08 -14.39
CA TRP A 37 -3.60 -2.77 -14.39
C TRP A 37 -2.62 -1.69 -13.96
N ASP A 38 -2.61 -0.58 -14.68
CA ASP A 38 -1.84 0.60 -14.33
C ASP A 38 -2.76 1.69 -13.76
N THR A 39 -2.23 2.42 -12.78
CA THR A 39 -2.77 3.72 -12.39
C THR A 39 -1.91 4.78 -13.05
N GLU A 40 -2.51 5.53 -13.96
CA GLU A 40 -1.83 6.57 -14.72
C GLU A 40 -2.30 7.96 -14.25
N ILE A 41 -1.34 8.89 -14.18
CA ILE A 41 -1.58 10.29 -13.82
C ILE A 41 -1.24 11.17 -15.03
N HIS A 42 -2.14 12.09 -15.36
CA HIS A 42 -1.92 13.04 -16.45
C HIS A 42 -1.06 14.22 -15.99
N THR A 43 0.07 14.40 -16.65
CA THR A 43 1.03 15.48 -16.41
C THR A 43 1.28 16.26 -17.70
N SER A 44 2.17 17.25 -17.66
CA SER A 44 2.63 17.98 -18.86
C SER A 44 3.28 17.06 -19.91
N TYR A 45 3.78 15.88 -19.50
CA TYR A 45 4.30 14.85 -20.40
C TYR A 45 3.22 13.91 -20.94
N GLY A 46 1.95 14.12 -20.62
CA GLY A 46 0.85 13.22 -20.91
C GLY A 46 0.57 12.25 -19.76
N TRP A 47 -0.07 11.11 -20.08
CA TRP A 47 -0.37 10.06 -19.12
C TRP A 47 0.89 9.28 -18.79
N ILE A 48 1.26 9.24 -17.51
CA ILE A 48 2.40 8.45 -17.00
C ILE A 48 1.92 7.41 -16.02
N GLU A 49 2.38 6.19 -16.19
CA GLU A 49 2.18 5.10 -15.24
C GLU A 49 2.86 5.44 -13.90
N CYS A 50 2.09 5.44 -12.85
CA CYS A 50 2.55 5.72 -11.49
C CYS A 50 2.42 4.53 -10.54
N VAL A 51 1.46 3.65 -10.78
CA VAL A 51 1.29 2.39 -10.04
C VAL A 51 0.95 1.30 -11.04
N GLY A 52 1.67 0.19 -10.96
CA GLY A 52 1.31 -1.06 -11.65
C GLY A 52 0.75 -2.07 -10.63
N CYS A 53 -0.23 -2.86 -11.04
CA CYS A 53 -0.77 -3.95 -10.23
C CYS A 53 -0.94 -5.18 -11.12
N ALA A 54 -0.06 -6.16 -10.93
CA ALA A 54 -0.07 -7.40 -11.71
C ALA A 54 -0.60 -8.58 -10.89
N ASP A 55 -1.51 -9.36 -11.48
CA ASP A 55 -1.80 -10.71 -11.03
C ASP A 55 -0.79 -11.65 -11.70
N ARG A 56 0.22 -12.06 -10.94
CA ARG A 56 1.29 -12.98 -11.38
C ARG A 56 0.84 -14.44 -11.34
N SER A 57 -0.42 -14.70 -11.00
CA SER A 57 -0.95 -16.04 -10.75
C SER A 57 -0.02 -16.85 -9.83
N ALA A 58 0.06 -18.17 -10.01
CA ALA A 58 0.98 -19.02 -9.27
C ALA A 58 2.34 -19.22 -9.99
N PHE A 59 2.68 -18.38 -10.98
CA PHE A 59 3.83 -18.61 -11.86
C PHE A 59 5.16 -18.69 -11.11
N ASP A 60 5.49 -17.65 -10.36
CA ASP A 60 6.79 -17.58 -9.67
C ASP A 60 6.97 -18.68 -8.63
N LEU A 61 5.95 -18.90 -7.79
CA LEU A 61 6.01 -19.92 -6.75
C LEU A 61 6.11 -21.33 -7.35
N THR A 62 5.42 -21.59 -8.46
CA THR A 62 5.53 -22.86 -9.20
C THR A 62 6.93 -23.05 -9.76
N MET A 63 7.49 -22.05 -10.41
CA MET A 63 8.85 -22.11 -10.98
C MET A 63 9.91 -22.28 -9.89
N HIS A 64 9.77 -21.58 -8.76
CA HIS A 64 10.67 -21.73 -7.61
C HIS A 64 10.56 -23.12 -6.98
N SER A 65 9.35 -23.63 -6.78
CA SER A 65 9.14 -24.99 -6.25
C SER A 65 9.82 -26.05 -7.12
N GLN A 66 9.63 -25.97 -8.43
CA GLN A 66 10.25 -26.91 -9.38
C GLN A 66 11.77 -26.82 -9.36
N ARG A 67 12.33 -25.61 -9.32
CA ARG A 67 13.79 -25.40 -9.38
C ARG A 67 14.51 -25.77 -8.09
N THR A 68 13.92 -25.44 -6.94
CA THR A 68 14.49 -25.72 -5.62
C THR A 68 14.14 -27.10 -5.09
N LYS A 69 13.17 -27.79 -5.72
CA LYS A 69 12.57 -29.04 -5.24
C LYS A 69 11.98 -28.91 -3.82
N HIS A 70 11.53 -27.72 -3.49
CA HIS A 70 10.86 -27.41 -2.23
C HIS A 70 9.46 -26.88 -2.52
N ASP A 71 8.43 -27.50 -1.92
CA ASP A 71 7.05 -27.13 -2.17
C ASP A 71 6.70 -25.82 -1.46
N LEU A 72 6.32 -24.81 -2.25
CA LEU A 72 5.83 -23.51 -1.79
C LEU A 72 4.30 -23.50 -1.80
N MET A 73 3.69 -24.35 -0.97
CA MET A 73 2.25 -24.48 -0.87
C MET A 73 1.70 -23.85 0.41
N VAL A 74 0.48 -23.35 0.32
CA VAL A 74 -0.32 -22.92 1.47
C VAL A 74 -1.29 -24.03 1.85
N GLN A 75 -1.47 -24.24 3.14
CA GLN A 75 -2.44 -25.16 3.71
C GLN A 75 -3.61 -24.36 4.24
N GLU A 76 -4.79 -24.57 3.65
CA GLU A 76 -6.02 -23.93 4.04
C GLU A 76 -6.95 -24.96 4.68
N PRO A 77 -7.40 -24.77 5.93
CA PRO A 77 -8.42 -25.63 6.53
C PRO A 77 -9.72 -25.54 5.75
N LEU A 78 -10.29 -26.69 5.37
CA LEU A 78 -11.60 -26.72 4.76
C LEU A 78 -12.68 -26.45 5.82
N LYS A 79 -13.68 -25.65 5.48
CA LYS A 79 -14.85 -25.38 6.36
C LYS A 79 -15.59 -26.67 6.71
N GLU A 80 -15.72 -27.55 5.73
CA GLU A 80 -16.27 -28.90 5.91
C GLU A 80 -15.27 -29.90 5.32
N PRO A 81 -14.87 -30.95 6.09
CA PRO A 81 -13.99 -31.98 5.57
C PRO A 81 -14.62 -32.73 4.41
N LYS A 82 -13.88 -32.87 3.32
CA LYS A 82 -14.30 -33.71 2.20
C LYS A 82 -14.08 -35.17 2.56
N VAL A 83 -15.12 -35.96 2.46
CA VAL A 83 -15.07 -37.42 2.68
C VAL A 83 -15.35 -38.10 1.35
N TYR A 84 -14.37 -38.87 0.88
CA TYR A 84 -14.51 -39.65 -0.35
C TYR A 84 -13.77 -40.97 -0.23
N GLN A 85 -14.15 -41.91 -1.09
CA GLN A 85 -13.54 -43.23 -1.11
C GLN A 85 -12.61 -43.35 -2.34
N LYS A 86 -11.45 -43.94 -2.13
CA LYS A 86 -10.49 -44.20 -3.22
C LYS A 86 -9.65 -45.45 -2.97
N TYR A 87 -9.17 -46.04 -4.05
CA TYR A 87 -8.19 -47.10 -4.00
C TYR A 87 -6.84 -46.51 -3.64
N VAL A 88 -6.21 -47.05 -2.56
CA VAL A 88 -4.95 -46.58 -2.06
C VAL A 88 -3.95 -47.75 -2.13
N PRO A 89 -2.91 -47.68 -2.98
CA PRO A 89 -1.86 -48.66 -3.03
C PRO A 89 -0.88 -48.44 -1.87
N THR A 90 -0.56 -49.53 -1.17
CA THR A 90 0.48 -49.58 -0.15
C THR A 90 1.60 -50.50 -0.63
N ILE A 91 2.79 -49.93 -0.89
CA ILE A 91 3.93 -50.64 -1.49
C ILE A 91 4.84 -51.18 -0.40
N ASN A 92 5.13 -52.45 -0.47
CA ASN A 92 6.09 -53.08 0.43
C ASN A 92 7.53 -52.94 -0.15
N LYS A 93 8.18 -51.82 0.18
CA LYS A 93 9.53 -51.50 -0.32
C LYS A 93 10.59 -52.55 0.05
N LYS A 94 10.39 -53.26 1.18
CA LYS A 94 11.33 -54.28 1.64
C LYS A 94 11.35 -55.53 0.75
N VAL A 95 10.24 -55.85 0.12
CA VAL A 95 10.09 -56.98 -0.80
C VAL A 95 10.30 -56.54 -2.25
N LEU A 96 9.72 -55.41 -2.63
CA LEU A 96 9.80 -54.88 -3.99
C LEU A 96 11.24 -54.55 -4.41
N GLY A 97 12.02 -53.92 -3.52
CA GLY A 97 13.40 -53.52 -3.81
C GLY A 97 14.34 -54.69 -4.17
N PRO A 98 14.49 -55.74 -3.32
CA PRO A 98 15.31 -56.90 -3.63
C PRO A 98 14.85 -57.70 -4.86
N PHE A 99 13.54 -57.75 -5.10
CA PHE A 99 12.98 -58.51 -6.22
C PHE A 99 13.21 -57.84 -7.58
N PHE A 100 12.84 -56.56 -7.71
CA PHE A 100 12.93 -55.84 -8.99
C PHE A 100 14.23 -55.00 -9.16
N LYS A 101 15.08 -54.94 -8.14
CA LYS A 101 16.41 -54.29 -8.18
C LYS A 101 16.35 -52.89 -8.86
N LYS A 102 16.97 -52.73 -10.04
CA LYS A 102 17.04 -51.47 -10.76
C LYS A 102 15.66 -50.90 -11.19
N ASN A 103 14.68 -51.78 -11.38
CA ASN A 103 13.33 -51.40 -11.84
C ASN A 103 12.37 -51.11 -10.69
N ALA A 104 12.77 -51.36 -9.42
CA ALA A 104 11.91 -51.20 -8.26
C ALA A 104 11.33 -49.78 -8.13
N LYS A 105 12.15 -48.74 -8.36
CA LYS A 105 11.71 -47.34 -8.29
C LYS A 105 10.74 -47.00 -9.42
N VAL A 106 10.98 -47.47 -10.63
CA VAL A 106 10.09 -47.24 -11.78
C VAL A 106 8.72 -47.86 -11.53
N ILE A 107 8.72 -49.10 -11.00
CA ILE A 107 7.48 -49.81 -10.63
C ILE A 107 6.72 -49.07 -9.54
N GLU A 108 7.42 -48.60 -8.49
CA GLU A 108 6.84 -47.78 -7.41
C GLU A 108 6.18 -46.52 -7.95
N ASP A 109 6.93 -45.75 -8.74
CA ASP A 109 6.44 -44.46 -9.34
C ASP A 109 5.26 -44.71 -10.26
N THR A 110 5.29 -45.81 -11.04
CA THR A 110 4.19 -46.19 -11.94
C THR A 110 2.91 -46.54 -11.14
N ILE A 111 3.01 -47.35 -10.10
CA ILE A 111 1.84 -47.69 -9.26
C ILE A 111 1.26 -46.48 -8.56
N LEU A 112 2.10 -45.60 -8.03
CA LEU A 112 1.64 -44.38 -7.35
C LEU A 112 1.02 -43.36 -8.30
N SER A 113 1.35 -43.37 -9.58
CA SER A 113 0.79 -42.52 -10.61
C SER A 113 -0.47 -43.08 -11.30
N MET A 114 -0.86 -44.33 -10.98
CA MET A 114 -2.01 -45.00 -11.60
C MET A 114 -3.33 -44.31 -11.26
N GLY A 115 -4.23 -44.20 -12.26
CA GLY A 115 -5.60 -43.73 -12.05
C GLY A 115 -6.44 -44.74 -11.25
N GLN A 116 -7.54 -44.28 -10.67
CA GLN A 116 -8.42 -45.10 -9.81
C GLN A 116 -8.98 -46.34 -10.50
N GLU A 117 -9.34 -46.24 -11.76
CA GLU A 117 -9.83 -47.36 -12.58
C GLU A 117 -8.77 -48.47 -12.75
N CYS A 118 -7.53 -48.06 -13.00
CA CYS A 118 -6.40 -48.98 -13.12
C CYS A 118 -6.07 -49.68 -11.79
N LEU A 119 -6.12 -48.92 -10.69
CA LEU A 119 -5.93 -49.47 -9.36
C LEU A 119 -7.04 -50.49 -8.97
N GLN A 120 -8.29 -50.21 -9.34
CA GLN A 120 -9.40 -51.10 -9.13
C GLN A 120 -9.21 -52.40 -9.89
N LYS A 121 -8.84 -52.31 -11.19
CA LYS A 121 -8.55 -53.48 -12.02
C LYS A 121 -7.41 -54.30 -11.43
N MET A 122 -6.33 -53.63 -11.09
CA MET A 122 -5.14 -54.27 -10.49
C MET A 122 -5.48 -54.96 -9.17
N GLN A 123 -6.36 -54.37 -8.34
CA GLN A 123 -6.84 -55.02 -7.11
C GLN A 123 -7.60 -56.32 -7.45
N GLY A 124 -8.54 -56.27 -8.44
CA GLY A 124 -9.27 -57.44 -8.88
C GLY A 124 -8.37 -58.55 -9.40
N ASP A 125 -7.34 -58.20 -10.19
CA ASP A 125 -6.35 -59.18 -10.71
C ASP A 125 -5.52 -59.80 -9.57
N LEU A 126 -5.09 -58.99 -8.60
CA LEU A 126 -4.39 -59.45 -7.42
C LEU A 126 -5.23 -60.38 -6.54
N GLU A 127 -6.52 -60.07 -6.40
CA GLU A 127 -7.44 -60.88 -5.59
C GLU A 127 -7.76 -62.25 -6.25
N SER A 128 -7.96 -62.25 -7.56
CA SER A 128 -8.35 -63.44 -8.32
C SER A 128 -7.23 -64.39 -8.65
N SER A 129 -6.07 -63.85 -9.13
CA SER A 129 -4.93 -64.65 -9.61
C SER A 129 -3.71 -64.57 -8.71
N GLY A 130 -3.71 -63.70 -7.70
CA GLY A 130 -2.54 -63.44 -6.86
C GLY A 130 -1.46 -62.61 -7.50
N LYS A 131 -1.62 -62.25 -8.78
CA LYS A 131 -0.65 -61.53 -9.63
C LYS A 131 -1.36 -60.55 -10.53
N ALA A 132 -0.72 -59.41 -10.80
CA ALA A 132 -1.21 -58.40 -11.71
C ALA A 132 -0.13 -57.96 -12.69
N PRO A 133 -0.40 -57.82 -13.99
CA PRO A 133 0.53 -57.28 -14.97
C PRO A 133 0.63 -55.77 -14.83
N LEU A 134 1.85 -55.23 -14.77
CA LEU A 134 2.17 -53.83 -14.73
C LEU A 134 3.08 -53.47 -15.90
N GLN A 135 2.64 -52.53 -16.74
CA GLN A 135 3.49 -51.99 -17.81
C GLN A 135 4.26 -50.77 -17.28
N ALA A 136 5.58 -50.86 -17.33
CA ALA A 136 6.48 -49.76 -16.98
C ALA A 136 7.71 -49.77 -17.89
N ASN A 137 8.13 -48.61 -18.43
CA ASN A 137 9.28 -48.49 -19.36
C ASN A 137 9.29 -49.48 -20.54
N ASN A 138 8.12 -49.68 -21.18
CA ASN A 138 7.93 -50.64 -22.29
C ASN A 138 8.20 -52.11 -21.94
N GLU A 139 8.29 -52.45 -20.68
CA GLU A 139 8.39 -53.81 -20.17
C GLU A 139 7.17 -54.16 -19.33
N THR A 140 6.80 -55.42 -19.32
CA THR A 140 5.68 -55.89 -18.49
C THR A 140 6.24 -56.63 -17.28
N PHE A 141 5.90 -56.16 -16.09
CA PHE A 141 6.27 -56.72 -14.83
C PHE A 141 5.10 -57.43 -14.18
N GLU A 142 5.37 -58.53 -13.49
CA GLU A 142 4.37 -59.24 -12.72
C GLU A 142 4.48 -58.87 -11.26
N VAL A 143 3.45 -58.17 -10.72
CA VAL A 143 3.39 -57.68 -9.32
C VAL A 143 2.47 -58.61 -8.53
N THR A 144 2.87 -58.95 -7.30
CA THR A 144 2.11 -59.82 -6.42
C THR A 144 1.58 -59.07 -5.18
N LYS A 145 0.68 -59.72 -4.40
CA LYS A 145 0.17 -59.19 -3.14
C LYS A 145 1.26 -58.90 -2.10
N GLU A 146 2.42 -59.54 -2.20
CA GLU A 146 3.54 -59.26 -1.31
C GLU A 146 4.26 -57.93 -1.65
N HIS A 147 4.19 -57.52 -2.92
CA HIS A 147 4.80 -56.30 -3.42
C HIS A 147 3.92 -55.09 -3.19
N VAL A 148 2.56 -55.22 -3.39
CA VAL A 148 1.60 -54.13 -3.25
C VAL A 148 0.28 -54.65 -2.70
N GLN A 149 -0.29 -53.90 -1.78
CA GLN A 149 -1.66 -54.09 -1.28
C GLN A 149 -2.50 -52.87 -1.71
N ILE A 150 -3.66 -53.10 -2.30
CA ILE A 150 -4.55 -52.03 -2.74
C ILE A 150 -5.83 -52.16 -1.92
N GLU A 151 -6.15 -51.10 -1.18
CA GLU A 151 -7.32 -51.06 -0.32
C GLU A 151 -8.26 -49.91 -0.73
N TYR A 152 -9.57 -50.18 -0.71
CA TYR A 152 -10.58 -49.18 -0.90
C TYR A 152 -10.87 -48.48 0.42
N LYS A 153 -10.33 -47.27 0.61
CA LYS A 153 -10.37 -46.56 1.89
C LYS A 153 -11.19 -45.27 1.81
N THR A 154 -11.90 -44.99 2.89
CA THR A 154 -12.49 -43.67 3.10
C THR A 154 -11.39 -42.69 3.52
N ILE A 155 -11.20 -41.66 2.72
CA ILE A 155 -10.26 -40.57 2.99
C ILE A 155 -11.05 -39.36 3.48
N LYS A 156 -10.61 -38.81 4.60
CA LYS A 156 -11.12 -37.55 5.14
C LYS A 156 -10.06 -36.47 4.92
N GLU A 157 -10.34 -35.55 4.00
CA GLU A 157 -9.48 -34.43 3.69
C GLU A 157 -9.98 -33.20 4.42
N SER A 158 -9.23 -32.73 5.42
CA SER A 158 -9.56 -31.56 6.25
C SER A 158 -8.79 -30.31 5.85
N VAL A 159 -7.82 -30.44 4.94
CA VAL A 159 -6.91 -29.37 4.53
C VAL A 159 -6.78 -29.40 3.01
N ARG A 160 -6.86 -28.22 2.39
CA ARG A 160 -6.54 -28.00 0.97
C ARG A 160 -5.12 -27.48 0.86
N ASN A 161 -4.29 -28.14 0.06
CA ASN A 161 -2.97 -27.66 -0.32
C ASN A 161 -3.04 -27.03 -1.72
N PHE A 162 -2.51 -25.83 -1.87
CA PHE A 162 -2.45 -25.18 -3.17
C PHE A 162 -1.29 -24.18 -3.23
N ILE A 163 -0.80 -23.89 -4.42
CA ILE A 163 0.12 -22.79 -4.66
C ILE A 163 -0.70 -21.52 -4.82
N PRO A 164 -0.53 -20.50 -3.97
CA PRO A 164 -1.35 -19.29 -4.05
C PRO A 164 -0.96 -18.41 -5.24
N ASN A 165 -1.92 -17.64 -5.72
CA ASN A 165 -1.66 -16.54 -6.65
C ASN A 165 -0.96 -15.40 -5.91
N VAL A 166 -0.10 -14.69 -6.63
CA VAL A 166 0.64 -13.52 -6.14
C VAL A 166 0.12 -12.28 -6.83
N ILE A 167 -0.30 -11.30 -6.04
CA ILE A 167 -0.63 -9.96 -6.52
C ILE A 167 0.53 -9.04 -6.19
N GLU A 168 1.07 -8.37 -7.20
CA GLU A 168 2.20 -7.45 -7.08
C GLU A 168 1.75 -6.01 -7.33
N PRO A 169 1.51 -5.21 -6.29
CA PRO A 169 1.39 -3.77 -6.43
C PRO A 169 2.78 -3.12 -6.46
N SER A 170 3.02 -2.26 -7.44
CA SER A 170 4.28 -1.53 -7.63
C SER A 170 4.01 -0.03 -7.69
N PHE A 171 4.78 0.78 -6.95
CA PHE A 171 4.59 2.22 -6.86
C PHE A 171 5.81 2.97 -7.38
N GLY A 172 5.63 3.76 -8.42
CA GLY A 172 6.64 4.65 -8.97
C GLY A 172 6.74 5.95 -8.17
N LEU A 173 7.35 5.92 -6.97
CA LEU A 173 7.38 7.07 -6.05
C LEU A 173 7.86 8.36 -6.69
N GLY A 174 8.90 8.31 -7.54
CA GLY A 174 9.41 9.50 -8.24
C GLY A 174 8.38 10.09 -9.21
N ARG A 175 7.61 9.25 -9.91
CA ARG A 175 6.55 9.68 -10.83
C ARG A 175 5.37 10.29 -10.07
N ILE A 176 4.95 9.65 -8.97
CA ILE A 176 3.89 10.15 -8.10
C ILE A 176 4.30 11.51 -7.50
N PHE A 177 5.53 11.61 -7.01
CA PHE A 177 6.06 12.85 -6.44
C PHE A 177 6.10 14.00 -7.48
N TYR A 178 6.59 13.72 -8.68
CA TYR A 178 6.58 14.70 -9.76
C TYR A 178 5.17 15.17 -10.10
N ALA A 179 4.23 14.23 -10.28
CA ALA A 179 2.84 14.54 -10.57
C ALA A 179 2.19 15.36 -9.44
N LEU A 180 2.47 15.03 -8.19
CA LEU A 180 1.99 15.79 -7.03
C LEU A 180 2.48 17.24 -7.05
N LEU A 181 3.77 17.46 -7.31
CA LEU A 181 4.32 18.81 -7.41
C LEU A 181 3.69 19.60 -8.55
N GLU A 182 3.53 18.97 -9.73
CA GLU A 182 2.91 19.62 -10.89
C GLU A 182 1.43 19.96 -10.65
N HIS A 183 0.67 19.05 -10.02
CA HIS A 183 -0.75 19.28 -9.73
C HIS A 183 -0.98 20.31 -8.62
N SER A 184 -0.01 20.44 -7.71
CA SER A 184 -0.11 21.37 -6.57
C SER A 184 0.43 22.75 -6.84
N PHE A 185 1.20 22.92 -7.94
CA PHE A 185 1.81 24.20 -8.28
C PHE A 185 0.87 25.10 -9.07
N TRP A 186 0.76 26.35 -8.65
CA TRP A 186 0.04 27.42 -9.37
C TRP A 186 0.63 28.79 -9.02
N ALA A 187 0.23 29.83 -9.73
CA ALA A 187 0.61 31.20 -9.44
C ALA A 187 -0.64 32.03 -9.16
N ARG A 188 -0.55 32.97 -8.23
CA ARG A 188 -1.66 33.91 -7.91
C ARG A 188 -1.92 34.81 -9.09
N GLU A 189 -3.18 35.05 -9.40
CA GLU A 189 -3.57 35.96 -10.51
C GLU A 189 -3.06 37.37 -10.30
N GLU A 190 -3.06 37.85 -9.04
CA GLU A 190 -2.64 39.19 -8.65
C GLU A 190 -1.12 39.36 -8.56
N ASP A 191 -0.38 38.27 -8.44
CA ASP A 191 1.10 38.26 -8.28
C ASP A 191 1.70 37.04 -8.94
N LYS A 192 1.83 37.09 -10.26
CA LYS A 192 2.32 35.96 -11.09
C LYS A 192 3.78 35.56 -10.84
N GLU A 193 4.56 36.42 -10.16
CA GLU A 193 5.93 36.11 -9.79
C GLU A 193 6.00 35.23 -8.54
N ARG A 194 4.89 35.08 -7.80
CA ARG A 194 4.82 34.26 -6.59
C ARG A 194 4.12 32.96 -6.85
N GLY A 195 4.90 31.90 -7.00
CA GLY A 195 4.39 30.55 -7.04
C GLY A 195 3.81 30.11 -5.70
N VAL A 196 2.83 29.23 -5.77
CA VAL A 196 2.23 28.56 -4.61
C VAL A 196 2.27 27.07 -4.86
N LEU A 197 2.72 26.31 -3.85
CA LEU A 197 2.72 24.87 -3.88
C LEU A 197 1.66 24.34 -2.91
N SER A 198 0.47 24.03 -3.42
CA SER A 198 -0.70 23.66 -2.61
C SER A 198 -0.66 22.21 -2.13
N LEU A 199 0.43 21.84 -1.45
CA LEU A 199 0.55 20.51 -0.83
C LEU A 199 -0.49 20.35 0.29
N PRO A 200 -1.20 19.20 0.33
CA PRO A 200 -2.04 18.86 1.46
C PRO A 200 -1.22 18.80 2.77
N PRO A 201 -1.83 19.12 3.93
CA PRO A 201 -1.13 19.08 5.20
C PRO A 201 -0.45 17.75 5.51
N LEU A 202 -1.00 16.62 5.01
CA LEU A 202 -0.46 15.29 5.24
C LEU A 202 0.97 15.15 4.66
N VAL A 203 1.21 15.66 3.45
CA VAL A 203 2.48 15.50 2.72
C VAL A 203 3.40 16.71 2.80
N ALA A 204 2.89 17.88 3.19
CA ALA A 204 3.71 19.08 3.36
C ALA A 204 4.86 18.81 4.36
N PRO A 205 6.14 19.16 4.05
CA PRO A 205 7.27 18.94 4.96
C PRO A 205 7.11 19.66 6.30
N PHE A 206 6.69 20.93 6.23
CA PHE A 206 6.28 21.72 7.40
C PHE A 206 4.79 22.03 7.30
N LYS A 207 4.06 21.76 8.38
CA LYS A 207 2.62 21.99 8.45
C LYS A 207 2.31 23.43 8.82
N VAL A 208 3.15 24.03 9.67
CA VAL A 208 2.93 25.35 10.24
C VAL A 208 4.21 26.19 10.19
N LEU A 209 4.07 27.38 9.60
CA LEU A 209 5.03 28.45 9.74
C LEU A 209 4.68 29.26 10.99
N ILE A 210 5.64 29.55 11.83
CA ILE A 210 5.50 30.46 12.97
C ILE A 210 6.24 31.74 12.64
N VAL A 211 5.53 32.87 12.62
CA VAL A 211 6.07 34.15 12.16
C VAL A 211 5.90 35.21 13.26
N PRO A 212 6.93 35.52 14.04
CA PRO A 212 6.95 36.77 14.82
C PRO A 212 6.91 37.99 13.87
N ILE A 213 6.09 38.99 14.13
CA ILE A 213 5.97 40.18 13.29
C ILE A 213 7.30 40.94 13.12
N SER A 214 8.15 40.87 14.13
CA SER A 214 9.51 41.44 14.15
C SER A 214 10.48 40.47 14.85
N SER A 215 11.77 40.72 14.70
CA SER A 215 12.84 39.97 15.39
C SER A 215 13.04 40.42 16.86
N ASN A 216 12.02 41.04 17.47
CA ASN A 216 12.08 41.47 18.87
C ASN A 216 12.17 40.26 19.81
N GLU A 217 13.09 40.35 20.78
CA GLU A 217 13.31 39.28 21.78
C GLU A 217 12.07 38.96 22.62
N GLN A 218 11.12 39.87 22.77
CA GLN A 218 9.86 39.67 23.47
C GLN A 218 8.93 38.63 22.79
N LEU A 219 9.02 38.48 21.47
CA LEU A 219 8.19 37.55 20.69
C LEU A 219 8.79 36.14 20.60
N SER A 220 10.10 36.01 20.74
CA SER A 220 10.83 34.75 20.59
C SER A 220 10.42 33.65 21.57
N PRO A 221 10.16 33.91 22.88
CA PRO A 221 9.74 32.88 23.82
C PRO A 221 8.39 32.27 23.43
N MET A 222 7.42 33.10 23.00
CA MET A 222 6.12 32.65 22.57
C MET A 222 6.19 31.79 21.30
N ALA A 223 7.04 32.18 20.34
CA ALA A 223 7.26 31.42 19.12
C ALA A 223 7.81 30.01 19.42
N ARG A 224 8.77 29.92 20.36
CA ARG A 224 9.35 28.65 20.82
C ARG A 224 8.33 27.79 21.56
N ASP A 225 7.49 28.39 22.39
CA ASP A 225 6.43 27.66 23.12
C ASP A 225 5.38 27.08 22.14
N ILE A 226 4.91 27.86 21.17
CA ILE A 226 4.00 27.40 20.11
C ILE A 226 4.65 26.24 19.33
N SER A 227 5.93 26.37 18.93
CA SER A 227 6.63 25.30 18.23
C SER A 227 6.75 24.03 19.09
N LYS A 228 6.98 24.17 20.40
CA LYS A 228 7.03 23.04 21.33
C LYS A 228 5.68 22.35 21.46
N LYS A 229 4.59 23.13 21.60
CA LYS A 229 3.21 22.60 21.65
C LYS A 229 2.84 21.85 20.36
N LEU A 230 3.13 22.41 19.17
CA LEU A 230 2.89 21.74 17.89
C LEU A 230 3.70 20.45 17.78
N ARG A 231 4.96 20.46 18.19
CA ARG A 231 5.83 19.27 18.16
C ARG A 231 5.32 18.16 19.08
N SER A 232 4.76 18.49 20.24
CA SER A 232 4.16 17.49 21.15
C SER A 232 2.96 16.79 20.53
N LEU A 233 2.33 17.39 19.50
CA LEU A 233 1.25 16.83 18.68
C LEU A 233 1.75 16.19 17.37
N ASN A 234 3.06 15.99 17.22
CA ASN A 234 3.70 15.52 15.98
C ASN A 234 3.46 16.40 14.75
N ILE A 235 3.23 17.70 14.96
CA ILE A 235 3.04 18.69 13.89
C ILE A 235 4.37 19.40 13.63
N ALA A 236 4.95 19.13 12.43
CA ALA A 236 6.19 19.78 12.02
C ALA A 236 5.96 21.28 11.80
N SER A 237 6.70 22.11 12.47
CA SER A 237 6.65 23.57 12.36
C SER A 237 8.02 24.18 12.13
N ARG A 238 8.04 25.35 11.48
CA ARG A 238 9.22 26.16 11.25
C ARG A 238 9.01 27.55 11.80
N ILE A 239 9.97 28.07 12.54
CA ILE A 239 10.01 29.46 12.97
C ILE A 239 10.77 30.25 11.92
N ASP A 240 10.19 31.36 11.47
CA ASP A 240 10.85 32.31 10.58
C ASP A 240 10.92 33.68 11.27
N ASP A 241 12.04 33.93 11.90
CA ASP A 241 12.40 35.16 12.63
C ASP A 241 13.35 36.06 11.85
N SER A 242 13.47 35.83 10.54
CA SER A 242 14.35 36.63 9.67
C SER A 242 13.86 38.09 9.55
N ASN A 243 14.78 38.99 9.18
CA ASN A 243 14.49 40.42 8.99
C ASN A 243 13.73 40.75 7.69
N ALA A 244 13.27 39.74 6.93
CA ALA A 244 12.43 39.93 5.74
C ALA A 244 11.04 40.45 6.14
N THR A 245 10.38 41.21 5.26
CA THR A 245 8.99 41.61 5.47
C THR A 245 8.08 40.40 5.63
N ILE A 246 7.01 40.54 6.39
CA ILE A 246 6.07 39.45 6.64
C ILE A 246 5.52 38.85 5.33
N GLY A 247 5.22 39.69 4.34
CA GLY A 247 4.77 39.23 3.02
C GLY A 247 5.79 38.34 2.31
N ARG A 248 7.10 38.67 2.37
CA ARG A 248 8.17 37.82 1.82
C ARG A 248 8.32 36.51 2.59
N ARG A 249 8.13 36.55 3.90
CA ARG A 249 8.18 35.32 4.74
C ARG A 249 7.00 34.39 4.43
N TYR A 250 5.83 34.92 4.20
CA TYR A 250 4.70 34.11 3.72
C TYR A 250 4.96 33.56 2.32
N ALA A 251 5.33 34.40 1.35
CA ALA A 251 5.55 33.99 -0.04
C ALA A 251 6.52 32.82 -0.15
N ARG A 252 7.70 32.89 0.47
CA ARG A 252 8.68 31.80 0.42
C ARG A 252 8.21 30.50 1.08
N ASN A 253 7.30 30.58 2.06
CA ASN A 253 6.74 29.39 2.69
C ASN A 253 5.51 28.87 1.91
N ASP A 254 4.76 29.73 1.21
CA ASP A 254 3.76 29.34 0.24
C ASP A 254 4.41 28.54 -0.93
N GLU A 255 5.60 28.95 -1.41
CA GLU A 255 6.42 28.23 -2.40
C GLU A 255 6.95 26.90 -1.90
N LEU A 256 7.22 26.77 -0.59
CA LEU A 256 7.66 25.51 0.05
C LEU A 256 6.51 24.56 0.41
N GLY A 257 5.27 24.97 0.12
CA GLY A 257 4.10 24.15 0.35
C GLY A 257 3.60 24.11 1.80
N THR A 258 4.01 25.07 2.66
CA THR A 258 3.54 25.13 4.06
C THR A 258 2.08 25.60 4.10
N PRO A 259 1.11 24.77 4.57
CA PRO A 259 -0.31 25.09 4.44
C PRO A 259 -0.82 26.18 5.40
N PHE A 260 -0.20 26.29 6.58
CA PHE A 260 -0.68 27.20 7.62
C PHE A 260 0.43 28.09 8.15
N ALA A 261 0.07 29.32 8.57
CA ALA A 261 1.01 30.22 9.25
C ALA A 261 0.37 30.82 10.51
N CYS A 262 1.08 30.71 11.63
CA CYS A 262 0.74 31.36 12.89
C CYS A 262 1.55 32.64 13.03
N THR A 263 0.89 33.80 13.12
CA THR A 263 1.58 35.08 13.31
C THR A 263 1.46 35.54 14.75
N ILE A 264 2.58 36.02 15.27
CA ILE A 264 2.73 36.53 16.64
C ILE A 264 3.09 38.01 16.54
N ASP A 265 2.25 38.85 17.14
CA ASP A 265 2.45 40.30 17.27
C ASP A 265 2.64 40.70 18.75
N PHE A 266 2.78 42.01 19.01
CA PHE A 266 2.90 42.49 20.40
C PHE A 266 1.61 42.30 21.20
N ALA A 267 0.43 42.37 20.55
CA ALA A 267 -0.84 42.10 21.20
C ALA A 267 -0.97 40.60 21.57
N SER A 268 -0.31 39.70 20.82
CA SER A 268 -0.24 38.28 21.15
C SER A 268 0.36 38.02 22.55
N VAL A 269 1.41 38.76 22.91
CA VAL A 269 2.06 38.61 24.23
C VAL A 269 1.16 39.08 25.38
N SER A 270 0.40 40.16 25.18
CA SER A 270 -0.47 40.71 26.19
C SER A 270 -1.80 40.01 26.30
N LYS A 271 -2.41 39.62 25.18
CA LYS A 271 -3.75 39.02 25.11
C LYS A 271 -3.75 37.49 25.02
N GLY A 272 -2.61 36.85 24.77
CA GLY A 272 -2.50 35.38 24.58
C GLY A 272 -3.17 34.88 23.30
N THR A 273 -3.33 35.75 22.28
CA THR A 273 -3.98 35.42 21.01
C THR A 273 -2.97 35.43 19.87
N ILE A 274 -3.21 34.59 18.84
CA ILE A 274 -2.39 34.55 17.63
C ILE A 274 -3.29 34.49 16.40
N THR A 275 -2.79 34.89 15.24
CA THR A 275 -3.52 34.72 13.99
C THR A 275 -3.09 33.46 13.28
N LEU A 276 -4.04 32.78 12.66
CA LEU A 276 -3.86 31.62 11.78
C LEU A 276 -4.20 32.04 10.36
N ARG A 277 -3.22 31.97 9.45
CA ARG A 277 -3.38 32.19 8.02
C ARG A 277 -3.39 30.87 7.27
N GLU A 278 -4.30 30.72 6.34
CA GLU A 278 -4.32 29.62 5.39
C GLU A 278 -3.64 30.06 4.08
N ARG A 279 -2.81 29.18 3.48
CA ARG A 279 -1.97 29.46 2.32
C ARG A 279 -2.76 29.83 1.06
N ASP A 280 -3.74 29.02 0.68
CA ASP A 280 -4.36 29.10 -0.63
C ASP A 280 -5.33 30.30 -0.73
N THR A 281 -6.16 30.48 0.28
CA THR A 281 -7.11 31.58 0.38
C THR A 281 -6.51 32.88 0.91
N THR A 282 -5.36 32.82 1.58
CA THR A 282 -4.71 33.89 2.35
C THR A 282 -5.55 34.45 3.51
N LEU A 283 -6.71 33.87 3.76
CA LEU A 283 -7.58 34.28 4.86
C LEU A 283 -6.93 34.07 6.21
N GLN A 284 -7.21 35.00 7.11
CA GLN A 284 -6.67 34.95 8.47
C GLN A 284 -7.79 34.84 9.50
N ARG A 285 -7.53 34.07 10.53
CA ARG A 285 -8.40 33.87 11.68
C ARG A 285 -7.62 34.17 12.96
N ILE A 286 -8.31 34.56 14.02
CA ILE A 286 -7.68 34.88 15.30
C ILE A 286 -8.27 33.99 16.41
N GLY A 287 -7.44 33.60 17.37
CA GLY A 287 -7.88 32.85 18.54
C GLY A 287 -6.81 32.80 19.61
N THR A 288 -7.12 32.26 20.77
CA THR A 288 -6.10 31.96 21.78
C THR A 288 -5.11 30.91 21.24
N VAL A 289 -3.89 30.91 21.76
CA VAL A 289 -2.85 29.95 21.35
C VAL A 289 -3.38 28.51 21.34
N ASP A 290 -4.07 28.09 22.40
CA ASP A 290 -4.56 26.73 22.54
C ASP A 290 -5.70 26.42 21.56
N GLN A 291 -6.61 27.37 21.31
CA GLN A 291 -7.65 27.22 20.29
C GLN A 291 -7.06 27.06 18.89
N VAL A 292 -6.08 27.90 18.53
CA VAL A 292 -5.43 27.82 17.21
C VAL A 292 -4.67 26.51 17.08
N ILE A 293 -3.96 26.05 18.09
CA ILE A 293 -3.25 24.76 18.05
C ILE A 293 -4.21 23.59 17.91
N ASP A 294 -5.36 23.58 18.60
CA ASP A 294 -6.38 22.53 18.43
C ASP A 294 -6.93 22.52 17.02
N VAL A 295 -7.29 23.70 16.48
CA VAL A 295 -7.79 23.83 15.10
C VAL A 295 -6.74 23.34 14.10
N VAL A 296 -5.48 23.73 14.24
CA VAL A 296 -4.38 23.26 13.38
C VAL A 296 -4.19 21.74 13.46
N ALA A 297 -4.28 21.17 14.65
CA ALA A 297 -4.17 19.72 14.83
C ALA A 297 -5.30 18.97 14.09
N ARG A 298 -6.51 19.49 14.15
CA ARG A 298 -7.66 18.92 13.45
C ARG A 298 -7.56 19.09 11.93
N LEU A 299 -7.08 20.25 11.45
CA LEU A 299 -6.78 20.49 10.03
C LEU A 299 -5.70 19.54 9.49
N CYS A 300 -4.59 19.38 10.21
CA CYS A 300 -3.49 18.50 9.83
C CYS A 300 -3.88 17.01 9.82
N SER A 301 -4.84 16.62 10.65
CA SER A 301 -5.34 15.24 10.71
C SER A 301 -6.53 14.96 9.80
N GLY A 302 -6.99 15.95 9.01
CA GLY A 302 -8.15 15.80 8.11
C GLY A 302 -9.50 15.72 8.83
N ARG A 303 -9.54 15.97 10.16
CA ARG A 303 -10.80 15.99 10.95
C ARG A 303 -11.56 17.29 10.84
N LEU A 304 -10.97 18.29 10.22
CA LEU A 304 -11.55 19.61 9.99
C LEU A 304 -11.02 20.13 8.66
N ASP A 305 -11.86 20.80 7.89
CA ASP A 305 -11.46 21.60 6.72
C ASP A 305 -11.31 23.08 7.08
N TRP A 306 -10.83 23.90 6.14
CA TRP A 306 -10.66 25.32 6.37
C TRP A 306 -12.00 26.06 6.59
N ASN A 307 -13.07 25.63 5.94
CA ASN A 307 -14.40 26.19 6.16
C ASN A 307 -14.89 25.97 7.59
N GLY A 308 -14.68 24.78 8.12
CA GLY A 308 -14.96 24.47 9.52
C GLY A 308 -14.09 25.28 10.49
N ALA A 309 -12.81 25.49 10.19
CA ALA A 309 -11.94 26.37 10.96
C ALA A 309 -12.45 27.81 10.98
N CYS A 310 -12.98 28.28 9.87
CA CYS A 310 -13.60 29.61 9.75
C CYS A 310 -14.88 29.79 10.59
N GLN A 311 -15.54 28.71 10.95
CA GLN A 311 -16.71 28.75 11.86
C GLN A 311 -16.30 28.76 13.33
N ILE A 312 -15.12 28.16 13.64
CA ILE A 312 -14.61 28.08 15.01
C ILE A 312 -13.86 29.36 15.41
N LEU A 313 -13.00 29.86 14.51
CA LEU A 313 -12.18 31.03 14.78
C LEU A 313 -12.74 32.29 14.08
N PRO A 314 -12.88 33.40 14.77
CA PRO A 314 -13.35 34.66 14.17
C PRO A 314 -12.36 35.17 13.11
N ALA A 315 -12.88 35.93 12.16
CA ALA A 315 -12.05 36.58 11.16
C ALA A 315 -11.11 37.62 11.77
N TYR A 316 -9.88 37.65 11.28
CA TYR A 316 -8.93 38.69 11.63
C TYR A 316 -9.05 39.84 10.61
N THR A 317 -9.46 41.01 11.04
CA THR A 317 -9.74 42.17 10.15
C THR A 317 -8.58 43.18 10.12
N GLY A 318 -7.49 42.93 10.81
CA GLY A 318 -6.30 43.80 10.78
C GLY A 318 -6.43 45.16 11.48
N THR A 319 -7.57 45.47 12.14
CA THR A 319 -7.92 46.83 12.63
C THR A 319 -7.80 47.03 14.15
N GLN A 320 -7.23 46.12 14.91
CA GLN A 320 -7.29 46.23 16.39
C GLN A 320 -6.11 46.88 17.10
N ASP A 321 -5.00 47.20 16.46
CA ASP A 321 -3.78 47.62 17.19
C ASP A 321 -3.02 48.83 16.62
N VAL A 322 -3.62 49.67 15.79
CA VAL A 322 -2.98 50.92 15.34
C VAL A 322 -3.20 52.14 16.29
N GLU A 323 -4.10 52.00 17.28
CA GLU A 323 -4.40 53.08 18.22
C GLU A 323 -3.59 53.07 19.52
N ALA A 324 -2.68 52.12 19.75
CA ALA A 324 -1.90 52.03 20.98
C ALA A 324 -0.48 52.60 20.90
N GLU A 325 -0.06 53.18 19.75
CA GLU A 325 1.25 53.83 19.58
C GLU A 325 1.10 55.28 19.09
N LYS A 326 0.43 56.15 19.87
CA LYS A 326 0.61 57.60 19.83
C LYS A 326 0.89 58.14 21.20
#